data_f985faafded600b0b5ecc37a25327d5f
#
_entry.id   f985faafded600b0b5ecc37a25327d5f
#
_cell.length_a   1.000
_cell.length_b   1.000
_cell.length_c   1.000
_cell.angle_alpha   90.00
_cell.angle_beta   90.00
_cell.angle_gamma   90.00
#
_symmetry.space_group_name_H-M   'P 1'
#
loop_
_entity.id
_entity.type
_entity.pdbx_description
1 polymer ?
#
loop_
_entity_poly.entity_id
_entity_poly.type
_entity_poly.pdbx_seq_one_letter_code
_entity_poly.pdbx_strand_id
1 'polypeptide(L)'
;AGCIEDKDFVIGRGLRDCGKGILTQLFTQSFGGYATEANANNLILTKRIGQSDEAKNRMWLIPHMNSXLVFMNEGDXDNGNEKSVINGVLXKSLLSGGDKQKSRALYKXEIEFIFGGRIMIFMNDIPEIRPIDTCQHMTLFEFPNKFINPSEYDQKEKINDLQPYEKKADPNLKEKLKDKKYVDAFIQLVIENYINHPVKNTDDVINSIKEYRMEAGDELLYYKEHFNYSNPNSFTQSQEIYEEVNKKYPEMSAPKIKSFLTKNMKLKLIKKQIDNERHWGFLGITIKNSD
;
A
#
# COMPACT_ATOMS: atom_id res chain seq x y z
N ALA A 1 14.07 3.99 -10.96
CA ALA A 1 13.92 5.14 -10.06
C ALA A 1 14.05 6.43 -10.88
N GLY A 2 13.31 7.46 -10.53
CA GLY A 2 13.24 8.72 -11.27
C GLY A 2 12.30 8.69 -12.47
N CYS A 3 11.59 7.59 -12.69
CA CYS A 3 10.52 7.55 -13.70
C CYS A 3 9.26 8.16 -13.09
N ILE A 4 8.88 9.32 -13.60
CA ILE A 4 7.72 10.07 -13.11
C ILE A 4 6.40 9.56 -13.70
N GLU A 5 6.45 8.63 -14.64
CA GLU A 5 5.27 8.04 -15.27
C GLU A 5 4.63 6.96 -14.39
N ASP A 6 5.45 6.27 -13.58
CA ASP A 6 4.98 5.23 -12.67
C ASP A 6 4.57 5.86 -11.33
N LYS A 7 3.28 5.94 -11.10
CA LYS A 7 2.70 6.57 -9.90
C LYS A 7 2.62 5.62 -8.70
N ASP A 8 3.42 4.58 -8.69
CA ASP A 8 3.31 3.51 -7.70
C ASP A 8 4.24 3.73 -6.50
N PHE A 9 3.75 3.34 -5.34
CA PHE A 9 4.54 3.22 -4.12
C PHE A 9 4.54 1.77 -3.64
N VAL A 10 5.55 1.45 -2.87
CA VAL A 10 5.75 0.07 -2.42
C VAL A 10 5.60 0.00 -0.90
N ILE A 11 4.83 -0.98 -0.42
CA ILE A 11 4.80 -1.34 0.99
C ILE A 11 5.41 -2.73 1.14
N GLY A 12 6.41 -2.85 2.01
CA GLY A 12 6.96 -4.12 2.45
C GLY A 12 6.51 -4.39 3.88
N ARG A 13 5.63 -5.39 4.04
CA ARG A 13 5.10 -5.80 5.35
C ARG A 13 5.87 -7.00 5.88
N GLY A 14 6.14 -7.02 7.17
CA GLY A 14 6.75 -8.19 7.80
C GLY A 14 7.05 -7.97 9.27
N LEU A 15 7.13 -9.04 10.00
CA LEU A 15 7.41 -9.03 11.43
C LEU A 15 8.72 -8.32 11.74
N ARG A 16 8.92 -7.99 13.00
CA ARG A 16 10.22 -7.55 13.48
C ARG A 16 11.29 -8.60 13.12
N ASP A 17 12.48 -8.14 12.77
CA ASP A 17 13.64 -8.98 12.43
C ASP A 17 13.43 -9.85 11.17
N CYS A 18 12.66 -9.37 10.19
CA CYS A 18 12.43 -10.06 8.91
C CYS A 18 13.37 -9.60 7.77
N GLY A 19 14.31 -8.65 8.03
CA GLY A 19 15.28 -8.20 7.04
C GLY A 19 15.02 -6.83 6.40
N LYS A 20 13.93 -6.14 6.75
CA LYS A 20 13.59 -4.81 6.21
C LYS A 20 14.79 -3.84 6.28
N GLY A 21 15.34 -3.68 7.48
CA GLY A 21 16.49 -2.78 7.70
C GLY A 21 17.76 -3.20 6.96
N ILE A 22 17.95 -4.50 6.74
CA ILE A 22 19.07 -5.02 5.93
C ILE A 22 18.91 -4.57 4.47
N LEU A 23 17.72 -4.70 3.93
CA LEU A 23 17.44 -4.29 2.55
C LEU A 23 17.62 -2.77 2.37
N THR A 24 17.11 -1.98 3.32
CA THR A 24 17.33 -0.51 3.33
C THR A 24 18.82 -0.17 3.34
N GLN A 25 19.58 -0.82 4.23
CA GLN A 25 21.04 -0.62 4.34
C GLN A 25 21.76 -0.92 3.01
N LEU A 26 21.42 -2.04 2.38
CA LEU A 26 22.03 -2.42 1.09
C LEU A 26 21.77 -1.35 0.03
N PHE A 27 20.54 -0.88 -0.10
CA PHE A 27 20.22 0.16 -1.08
C PHE A 27 20.93 1.48 -0.79
N THR A 28 20.90 1.94 0.46
CA THR A 28 21.50 3.24 0.81
C THR A 28 23.02 3.21 0.68
N GLN A 29 23.66 2.12 1.04
CA GLN A 29 25.12 1.96 0.86
C GLN A 29 25.52 1.84 -0.61
N SER A 30 24.70 1.13 -1.42
CA SER A 30 25.05 0.86 -2.81
C SER A 30 24.80 2.04 -3.74
N PHE A 31 23.77 2.83 -3.46
CA PHE A 31 23.35 3.91 -4.36
C PHE A 31 23.54 5.31 -3.78
N GLY A 32 24.04 5.42 -2.56
CA GLY A 32 24.36 6.71 -1.94
C GLY A 32 23.16 7.68 -1.94
N GLY A 33 23.37 8.89 -2.36
CA GLY A 33 22.32 9.93 -2.38
C GLY A 33 21.10 9.64 -3.27
N TYR A 34 21.19 8.61 -4.12
CA TYR A 34 20.02 8.16 -4.90
C TYR A 34 19.02 7.39 -4.04
N ALA A 35 19.46 6.79 -2.94
CA ALA A 35 18.63 6.02 -2.03
C ALA A 35 18.76 6.58 -0.62
N THR A 36 17.71 7.16 -0.10
CA THR A 36 17.74 7.86 1.21
C THR A 36 16.66 7.30 2.14
N GLU A 37 16.77 7.64 3.42
CA GLU A 37 15.84 7.20 4.45
C GLU A 37 15.08 8.37 5.06
N ALA A 38 13.77 8.17 5.27
CA ALA A 38 12.90 9.12 5.94
C ALA A 38 12.02 8.39 6.97
N ASN A 39 11.39 9.14 7.85
CA ASN A 39 10.50 8.56 8.86
C ASN A 39 9.08 8.43 8.28
N ALA A 40 8.48 7.23 8.39
CA ALA A 40 7.12 6.95 7.90
C ALA A 40 6.05 7.81 8.59
N ASN A 41 6.32 8.33 9.78
CA ASN A 41 5.41 9.27 10.47
C ASN A 41 5.12 10.53 9.64
N ASN A 42 6.01 10.89 8.71
CA ASN A 42 5.80 12.01 7.79
C ASN A 42 4.61 11.80 6.84
N LEU A 43 4.19 10.54 6.66
CA LEU A 43 3.03 10.17 5.84
C LEU A 43 1.75 9.96 6.66
N ILE A 44 1.83 10.01 7.98
CA ILE A 44 0.66 9.78 8.84
C ILE A 44 -0.19 11.05 8.94
N LEU A 45 -1.50 10.88 8.83
CA LEU A 45 -2.47 11.96 9.05
C LEU A 45 -2.43 12.37 10.52
N THR A 46 -2.09 13.62 10.76
CA THR A 46 -2.13 14.20 12.10
C THR A 46 -3.39 15.07 12.23
N LYS A 47 -4.18 14.84 13.28
CA LYS A 47 -5.31 15.70 13.62
C LYS A 47 -4.77 17.00 14.20
N ARG A 48 -4.37 17.93 13.33
CA ARG A 48 -3.97 19.27 13.79
C ARG A 48 -5.17 20.19 13.77
N ILE A 49 -5.45 20.80 14.89
CA ILE A 49 -6.45 21.85 15.02
C ILE A 49 -5.79 23.18 14.59
N GLY A 50 -6.28 23.74 13.49
CA GLY A 50 -5.79 25.01 12.95
C GLY A 50 -5.16 24.90 11.57
N GLN A 51 -4.93 26.06 10.93
CA GLN A 51 -4.26 26.14 9.63
C GLN A 51 -2.79 25.75 9.79
N SER A 52 -2.43 24.58 9.28
CA SER A 52 -1.04 24.15 9.25
C SER A 52 -0.37 24.70 7.98
N ASP A 53 0.82 25.26 8.13
CA ASP A 53 1.67 25.70 7.01
C ASP A 53 2.17 24.44 6.30
N GLU A 54 1.62 24.17 5.12
CA GLU A 54 1.92 22.98 4.31
C GLU A 54 3.41 22.91 3.94
N ALA A 55 4.01 24.02 3.58
CA ALA A 55 5.43 24.09 3.24
C ALA A 55 6.33 23.71 4.43
N LYS A 56 5.94 24.14 5.63
CA LYS A 56 6.65 23.79 6.88
C LYS A 56 6.49 22.28 7.19
N ASN A 57 5.29 21.75 7.02
CA ASN A 57 5.02 20.32 7.26
C ASN A 57 5.78 19.41 6.30
N ARG A 58 6.15 19.92 5.13
CA ARG A 58 6.91 19.19 4.11
C ARG A 58 8.43 19.43 4.18
N MET A 59 8.92 20.09 5.24
CA MET A 59 10.37 20.33 5.43
C MET A 59 11.21 19.06 5.31
N TRP A 60 10.67 17.93 5.72
CA TRP A 60 11.34 16.62 5.65
C TRP A 60 11.66 16.18 4.21
N LEU A 61 10.96 16.72 3.20
CA LEU A 61 11.23 16.40 1.78
C LEU A 61 12.52 17.04 1.25
N ILE A 62 13.01 18.12 1.86
CA ILE A 62 14.17 18.89 1.35
C ILE A 62 15.41 17.98 1.16
N PRO A 63 15.81 17.16 2.15
CA PRO A 63 16.98 16.30 1.95
C PRO A 63 16.76 15.18 0.92
N HIS A 64 15.51 14.92 0.52
CA HIS A 64 15.16 13.83 -0.40
C HIS A 64 14.75 14.32 -1.79
N MET A 65 14.80 15.61 -2.08
CA MET A 65 14.27 16.17 -3.33
C MET A 65 14.98 15.63 -4.58
N ASN A 66 16.23 15.17 -4.46
CA ASN A 66 17.04 14.60 -5.54
C ASN A 66 17.18 13.07 -5.47
N SER A 67 16.47 12.40 -4.53
CA SER A 67 16.58 10.97 -4.37
C SER A 67 15.65 10.24 -5.36
N UNK A 68 16.02 9.29 -5.64
CA UNK A 68 15.33 8.52 -6.48
C UNK A 68 14.52 7.52 -5.82
N LEU A 69 15.04 7.08 -4.74
CA LEU A 69 14.41 6.08 -3.91
C LEU A 69 14.41 6.55 -2.45
N VAL A 70 13.24 6.61 -1.82
CA VAL A 70 13.13 7.02 -0.42
C VAL A 70 12.51 5.88 0.39
N PHE A 71 13.33 5.29 1.27
CA PHE A 71 12.88 4.27 2.22
C PHE A 71 12.26 4.97 3.43
N MET A 72 11.01 4.65 3.72
CA MET A 72 10.30 5.15 4.88
C MET A 72 10.18 4.04 5.90
N ASN A 73 11.05 4.07 6.86
CA ASN A 73 11.09 3.07 7.92
C ASN A 73 10.14 3.46 9.05
N GLU A 74 9.70 2.45 9.78
CA GLU A 74 8.75 2.55 10.87
C GLU A 74 9.01 3.73 11.79
N GLY A 75 8.03 4.62 11.87
CA GLY A 75 7.88 5.47 13.03
C GLY A 75 7.00 4.73 14.04
N ASP A 76 6.96 5.24 15.27
CA ASP A 76 6.09 4.69 16.30
C ASP A 76 4.60 4.80 15.90
N UNK A 77 4.28 4.01 15.30
CA UNK A 77 2.99 3.92 14.87
C UNK A 77 2.01 3.70 15.91
N ASP A 78 2.54 3.14 16.94
CA ASP A 78 1.69 2.76 18.04
C ASP A 78 1.72 3.83 19.16
N ASN A 79 1.16 4.98 18.89
CA ASN A 79 0.98 6.03 19.90
C ASN A 79 -0.28 5.79 20.75
N GLY A 80 -0.42 4.62 21.27
CA GLY A 80 -1.52 4.29 22.19
C GLY A 80 -2.91 4.41 21.59
N ASN A 81 -3.91 4.09 21.72
CA ASN A 81 -5.36 4.11 21.43
C ASN A 81 -5.84 4.67 20.07
N GLU A 82 -5.02 5.35 19.26
CA GLU A 82 -5.49 5.80 17.94
C GLU A 82 -4.72 5.07 16.81
N LYS A 83 -5.46 4.39 15.94
CA LYS A 83 -4.88 3.76 14.76
C LYS A 83 -4.29 4.83 13.84
N SER A 84 -3.03 4.70 13.50
CA SER A 84 -2.38 5.56 12.51
C SER A 84 -3.06 5.42 11.14
N VAL A 85 -3.18 6.54 10.42
CA VAL A 85 -3.77 6.55 9.08
C VAL A 85 -2.77 7.19 8.12
N ILE A 86 -2.40 6.48 7.07
CA ILE A 86 -1.54 7.03 6.01
C ILE A 86 -2.34 8.06 5.20
N ASN A 87 -1.72 9.22 4.98
CA ASN A 87 -2.24 10.29 4.15
C ASN A 87 -2.10 9.94 2.66
N GLY A 88 -3.12 9.31 2.10
CA GLY A 88 -3.16 8.93 0.69
C GLY A 88 -3.15 10.14 -0.25
N VAL A 89 -3.68 11.30 0.18
CA VAL A 89 -3.63 12.52 -0.62
C VAL A 89 -2.17 12.99 -0.78
N LEU A 90 -1.42 12.95 0.24
CA LEU A 90 0.02 13.26 0.18
C LEU A 90 0.77 12.22 -0.68
N UNK A 91 0.44 10.94 -0.52
CA UNK A 91 1.01 9.99 -1.22
C UNK A 91 0.85 10.16 -2.60
N LYS A 92 -0.40 10.49 -3.12
CA LYS A 92 -0.72 10.77 -4.52
C LYS A 92 0.00 11.99 -5.07
N SER A 93 0.01 13.06 -4.31
CA SER A 93 0.70 14.30 -4.70
C SER A 93 2.20 14.08 -4.93
N LEU A 94 2.85 13.29 -4.08
CA LEU A 94 4.28 12.99 -4.23
C LEU A 94 4.54 12.11 -5.46
N LEU A 95 3.60 11.22 -5.76
CA LEU A 95 3.75 10.23 -6.84
C LEU A 95 3.19 10.71 -8.18
N SER A 96 2.59 11.89 -8.24
CA SER A 96 1.91 12.37 -9.45
C SER A 96 2.87 12.58 -10.64
N GLY A 97 4.15 12.77 -10.38
CA GLY A 97 5.17 13.01 -11.40
C GLY A 97 5.16 14.44 -11.98
N GLY A 98 4.24 15.28 -11.52
CA GLY A 98 4.12 16.63 -12.04
C GLY A 98 3.72 17.66 -11.00
N ASP A 99 3.18 17.23 -9.88
CA ASP A 99 2.73 18.15 -8.82
C ASP A 99 3.93 18.79 -8.13
N LYS A 100 3.93 20.10 -8.13
CA LYS A 100 4.98 20.86 -7.44
C LYS A 100 4.79 20.75 -5.93
N GLN A 101 5.84 20.35 -5.27
CA GLN A 101 5.91 20.31 -3.80
C GLN A 101 6.49 21.61 -3.29
N LYS A 102 5.84 22.19 -2.31
CA LYS A 102 6.35 23.37 -1.61
C LYS A 102 6.90 22.94 -0.27
N SER A 103 8.09 23.40 0.04
CA SER A 103 8.75 23.07 1.30
C SER A 103 9.56 24.26 1.82
N ARG A 104 9.67 24.36 3.13
CA ARG A 104 10.39 25.47 3.75
C ARG A 104 11.12 25.02 5.00
N ALA A 105 12.44 25.15 4.97
CA ALA A 105 13.25 24.96 6.17
C ALA A 105 13.08 26.15 7.14
N LEU A 106 13.38 25.92 8.40
CA LEU A 106 13.31 26.96 9.42
C LEU A 106 14.16 28.19 9.00
N TYR A 107 13.54 29.35 9.04
CA TYR A 107 14.16 30.64 8.73
C TYR A 107 14.68 30.78 7.29
N LYS A 108 14.11 29.98 6.37
CA LYS A 108 14.49 30.04 4.94
C LYS A 108 13.29 30.25 4.02
N UNK A 109 13.38 30.47 2.90
CA UNK A 109 12.44 30.58 1.98
C UNK A 109 11.81 29.29 1.61
N GLU A 110 10.78 29.63 1.06
CA GLU A 110 10.06 28.52 0.47
C GLU A 110 10.72 28.10 -0.84
N ILE A 111 10.89 26.81 -1.02
CA ILE A 111 11.39 26.23 -2.27
C ILE A 111 10.27 25.41 -2.92
N GLU A 112 10.28 25.35 -4.24
CA GLU A 112 9.31 24.61 -5.03
C GLU A 112 10.06 23.63 -5.94
N PHE A 113 9.65 22.35 -5.94
CA PHE A 113 10.28 21.30 -6.74
C PHE A 113 9.28 20.19 -7.06
N ILE A 114 9.59 19.40 -8.08
CA ILE A 114 8.85 18.19 -8.39
C ILE A 114 9.59 17.01 -7.75
N PHE A 115 8.89 16.24 -6.94
CA PHE A 115 9.46 15.04 -6.31
C PHE A 115 9.48 13.91 -7.34
N GLY A 116 10.66 13.41 -7.68
CA GLY A 116 10.86 12.34 -8.68
C GLY A 116 11.22 10.99 -8.07
N GLY A 117 11.13 10.88 -6.75
CA GLY A 117 11.51 9.66 -6.04
C GLY A 117 10.36 8.65 -5.95
N ARG A 118 10.73 7.37 -5.87
CA ARG A 118 9.80 6.30 -5.52
C ARG A 118 9.84 6.06 -4.02
N ILE A 119 8.67 5.94 -3.41
CA ILE A 119 8.55 5.73 -1.96
C ILE A 119 8.40 4.23 -1.69
N MET A 120 9.23 3.73 -0.77
CA MET A 120 9.16 2.36 -0.25
C MET A 120 8.95 2.43 1.27
N ILE A 121 7.81 1.96 1.74
CA ILE A 121 7.43 2.03 3.16
C ILE A 121 7.58 0.64 3.76
N PHE A 122 8.43 0.52 4.78
CA PHE A 122 8.63 -0.75 5.49
C PHE A 122 7.97 -0.71 6.86
N MET A 123 7.02 -1.63 7.10
CA MET A 123 6.17 -1.64 8.29
C MET A 123 5.96 -3.05 8.82
N ASN A 124 5.63 -3.17 10.09
CA ASN A 124 5.19 -4.45 10.66
C ASN A 124 3.74 -4.73 10.28
N ASP A 125 2.87 -3.74 10.47
CA ASP A 125 1.47 -3.76 10.05
C ASP A 125 1.17 -2.52 9.22
N ILE A 126 0.27 -2.67 8.28
CA ILE A 126 -0.09 -1.56 7.37
C ILE A 126 -1.22 -0.76 8.03
N PRO A 127 -1.00 0.53 8.35
CA PRO A 127 -2.08 1.39 8.82
C PRO A 127 -3.13 1.57 7.72
N GLU A 128 -4.33 1.95 8.13
CA GLU A 128 -5.36 2.34 7.17
C GLU A 128 -4.84 3.46 6.24
N ILE A 129 -5.15 3.36 4.95
CA ILE A 129 -4.77 4.38 3.96
C ILE A 129 -6.03 5.14 3.55
N ARG A 130 -6.01 6.45 3.68
CA ARG A 130 -7.15 7.29 3.27
C ARG A 130 -6.74 8.41 2.31
N PRO A 131 -7.46 8.58 1.20
CA PRO A 131 -8.61 7.77 0.76
C PRO A 131 -8.15 6.41 0.22
N ILE A 132 -9.02 5.42 0.31
CA ILE A 132 -8.73 4.01 -0.02
C ILE A 132 -8.34 3.81 -1.50
N ASP A 133 -8.81 4.67 -2.40
CA ASP A 133 -8.45 4.61 -3.82
C ASP A 133 -6.95 4.82 -4.07
N THR A 134 -6.20 5.35 -3.11
CA THR A 134 -4.74 5.44 -3.14
C THR A 134 -4.10 4.05 -3.30
N CYS A 135 -4.75 3.02 -2.77
CA CYS A 135 -4.26 1.64 -2.84
C CYS A 135 -4.23 1.07 -4.27
N GLN A 136 -4.82 1.75 -5.24
CA GLN A 136 -4.69 1.39 -6.67
C GLN A 136 -3.25 1.55 -7.16
N HIS A 137 -2.46 2.38 -6.48
CA HIS A 137 -1.06 2.67 -6.79
C HIS A 137 -0.09 1.96 -5.84
N MET A 138 -0.58 1.00 -5.07
CA MET A 138 0.21 0.29 -4.06
C MET A 138 0.70 -1.05 -4.61
N THR A 139 1.98 -1.31 -4.44
CA THR A 139 2.56 -2.65 -4.54
C THR A 139 2.84 -3.12 -3.12
N LEU A 140 2.25 -4.24 -2.75
CA LEU A 140 2.40 -4.82 -1.41
C LEU A 140 3.15 -6.14 -1.51
N PHE A 141 4.26 -6.26 -0.80
CA PHE A 141 4.96 -7.53 -0.68
C PHE A 141 5.25 -7.87 0.78
N GLU A 142 5.37 -9.15 1.03
CA GLU A 142 5.58 -9.69 2.36
C GLU A 142 7.03 -10.10 2.57
N PHE A 143 7.54 -9.86 3.77
CA PHE A 143 8.76 -10.48 4.25
C PHE A 143 8.36 -11.73 5.04
N PRO A 144 8.44 -12.92 4.44
CA PRO A 144 7.83 -14.11 5.05
C PRO A 144 8.64 -14.72 6.19
N ASN A 145 9.91 -14.35 6.32
CA ASN A 145 10.81 -14.98 7.29
C ASN A 145 11.07 -14.07 8.48
N LYS A 146 11.28 -14.68 9.65
CA LYS A 146 11.74 -14.03 10.87
C LYS A 146 13.11 -14.59 11.23
N PHE A 147 14.10 -13.73 11.43
CA PHE A 147 15.46 -14.13 11.79
C PHE A 147 15.63 -14.04 13.30
N ILE A 148 15.80 -15.19 13.95
CA ILE A 148 15.93 -15.28 15.41
C ILE A 148 17.40 -15.51 15.81
N ASN A 149 17.72 -15.13 17.04
CA ASN A 149 19.07 -15.25 17.60
C ASN A 149 19.58 -16.70 17.44
N PRO A 150 20.86 -16.91 17.09
CA PRO A 150 21.40 -18.27 16.95
C PRO A 150 21.17 -19.20 18.12
N SER A 151 21.31 -18.72 19.35
CA SER A 151 21.09 -19.55 20.55
C SER A 151 19.61 -19.98 20.70
N GLU A 152 18.69 -19.07 20.42
CA GLU A 152 17.25 -19.37 20.43
C GLU A 152 16.91 -20.36 19.31
N TYR A 153 17.46 -20.15 18.10
CA TYR A 153 17.27 -21.05 16.97
C TYR A 153 17.70 -22.47 17.32
N ASP A 154 18.93 -22.63 17.86
CA ASP A 154 19.50 -23.93 18.19
C ASP A 154 18.70 -24.63 19.33
N GLN A 155 18.14 -23.87 20.27
CA GLN A 155 17.28 -24.43 21.32
C GLN A 155 15.96 -24.95 20.73
N LYS A 156 15.28 -24.14 19.91
CA LYS A 156 14.02 -24.52 19.26
C LYS A 156 14.20 -25.73 18.32
N GLU A 157 15.29 -25.77 17.59
CA GLU A 157 15.62 -26.87 16.69
C GLU A 157 15.75 -28.20 17.47
N LYS A 158 16.44 -28.19 18.61
CA LYS A 158 16.63 -29.39 19.47
C LYS A 158 15.31 -29.96 20.01
N ILE A 159 14.33 -29.11 20.25
CA ILE A 159 13.02 -29.55 20.82
C ILE A 159 11.92 -29.64 19.74
N ASN A 160 12.29 -29.52 18.46
CA ASN A 160 11.35 -29.55 17.32
C ASN A 160 10.23 -28.51 17.42
N ASP A 161 10.53 -27.30 17.93
CA ASP A 161 9.58 -26.17 18.08
C ASP A 161 9.84 -25.05 17.07
N LEU A 162 10.70 -25.30 16.08
CA LEU A 162 11.07 -24.30 15.07
C LEU A 162 9.94 -24.13 14.05
N GLN A 163 9.52 -22.90 13.84
CA GLN A 163 8.48 -22.60 12.85
C GLN A 163 9.09 -22.49 11.44
N PRO A 164 8.35 -22.86 10.38
CA PRO A 164 8.87 -22.85 9.01
C PRO A 164 9.41 -21.49 8.57
N TYR A 165 8.84 -20.39 9.08
CA TYR A 165 9.25 -19.03 8.76
C TYR A 165 10.42 -18.53 9.61
N GLU A 166 10.81 -19.24 10.67
CA GLU A 166 11.95 -18.86 11.52
C GLU A 166 13.26 -19.31 10.88
N LYS A 167 14.20 -18.39 10.80
CA LYS A 167 15.54 -18.61 10.23
C LYS A 167 16.61 -18.15 11.22
N LYS A 168 17.76 -18.77 11.16
CA LYS A 168 18.90 -18.43 12.01
C LYS A 168 19.46 -17.07 11.59
N ALA A 169 19.52 -16.11 12.50
CA ALA A 169 20.12 -14.80 12.23
C ALA A 169 21.65 -14.90 12.15
N ASP A 170 22.24 -14.06 11.31
CA ASP A 170 23.68 -13.78 11.37
C ASP A 170 23.87 -12.47 12.12
N PRO A 171 24.35 -12.50 13.38
CA PRO A 171 24.48 -11.28 14.18
C PRO A 171 25.49 -10.28 13.61
N ASN A 172 26.39 -10.74 12.75
CA ASN A 172 27.41 -9.91 12.11
C ASN A 172 27.02 -9.41 10.71
N LEU A 173 25.80 -9.72 10.24
CA LEU A 173 25.40 -9.43 8.86
C LEU A 173 25.50 -7.94 8.53
N LYS A 174 25.00 -7.07 9.40
CA LYS A 174 25.05 -5.61 9.18
C LYS A 174 26.49 -5.10 8.99
N GLU A 175 27.42 -5.67 9.73
CA GLU A 175 28.84 -5.28 9.63
C GLU A 175 29.48 -5.86 8.36
N LYS A 176 29.20 -7.13 8.06
CA LYS A 176 29.66 -7.77 6.83
C LYS A 176 29.25 -7.00 5.57
N LEU A 177 28.01 -6.51 5.54
CA LEU A 177 27.47 -5.80 4.39
C LEU A 177 28.11 -4.42 4.14
N LYS A 178 28.93 -3.91 5.04
CA LYS A 178 29.73 -2.70 4.83
C LYS A 178 30.92 -2.94 3.90
N ASP A 179 31.35 -4.20 3.75
CA ASP A 179 32.45 -4.56 2.84
C ASP A 179 32.04 -4.31 1.39
N LYS A 180 32.90 -3.62 0.64
CA LYS A 180 32.70 -3.25 -0.76
C LYS A 180 32.25 -4.43 -1.65
N LYS A 181 32.74 -5.63 -1.39
CA LYS A 181 32.38 -6.82 -2.19
C LYS A 181 30.88 -7.12 -2.15
N TYR A 182 30.23 -6.88 -1.00
CA TYR A 182 28.75 -7.07 -0.89
C TYR A 182 27.98 -5.94 -1.58
N VAL A 183 28.50 -4.72 -1.49
CA VAL A 183 27.96 -3.55 -2.18
C VAL A 183 28.00 -3.80 -3.71
N ASP A 184 29.15 -4.18 -4.23
CA ASP A 184 29.35 -4.46 -5.66
C ASP A 184 28.43 -5.61 -6.12
N ALA A 185 28.37 -6.70 -5.34
CA ALA A 185 27.50 -7.84 -5.64
C ALA A 185 26.03 -7.45 -5.64
N PHE A 186 25.61 -6.59 -4.71
CA PHE A 186 24.22 -6.13 -4.65
C PHE A 186 23.87 -5.26 -5.85
N ILE A 187 24.74 -4.35 -6.24
CA ILE A 187 24.57 -3.52 -7.45
C ILE A 187 24.42 -4.43 -8.68
N GLN A 188 25.29 -5.42 -8.83
CA GLN A 188 25.23 -6.38 -9.92
C GLN A 188 23.90 -7.14 -9.93
N LEU A 189 23.46 -7.63 -8.77
CA LEU A 189 22.18 -8.33 -8.61
C LEU A 189 21.00 -7.46 -9.05
N VAL A 190 20.99 -6.19 -8.65
CA VAL A 190 19.91 -5.25 -9.02
C VAL A 190 19.90 -5.01 -10.54
N ILE A 191 21.07 -4.81 -11.14
CA ILE A 191 21.19 -4.59 -12.59
C ILE A 191 20.74 -5.82 -13.38
N GLU A 192 21.20 -7.01 -13.00
CA GLU A 192 20.83 -8.26 -13.66
C GLU A 192 19.32 -8.51 -13.60
N ASN A 193 18.71 -8.27 -12.44
CA ASN A 193 17.28 -8.46 -12.29
C ASN A 193 16.48 -7.42 -13.08
N TYR A 194 16.94 -6.18 -13.13
CA TYR A 194 16.29 -5.13 -13.93
C TYR A 194 16.26 -5.48 -15.43
N ILE A 195 17.36 -5.99 -15.95
CA ILE A 195 17.49 -6.33 -17.38
C ILE A 195 16.67 -7.58 -17.72
N ASN A 196 16.76 -8.61 -16.88
CA ASN A 196 16.21 -9.94 -17.21
C ASN A 196 14.77 -10.16 -16.75
N HIS A 197 14.29 -9.35 -15.80
CA HIS A 197 12.99 -9.53 -15.18
C HIS A 197 12.19 -8.23 -15.23
N PRO A 198 11.44 -7.97 -16.31
CA PRO A 198 10.55 -6.80 -16.36
C PRO A 198 9.61 -6.78 -15.14
N VAL A 199 9.45 -5.62 -14.55
CA VAL A 199 8.64 -5.47 -13.35
C VAL A 199 7.20 -5.85 -13.63
N LYS A 200 6.74 -6.92 -13.01
CA LYS A 200 5.34 -7.35 -13.01
C LYS A 200 4.96 -7.75 -11.58
N ASN A 201 3.80 -7.35 -11.18
CA ASN A 201 3.27 -7.83 -9.91
C ASN A 201 2.96 -9.33 -10.04
N THR A 202 3.50 -10.11 -9.14
CA THR A 202 3.19 -11.55 -9.05
C THR A 202 1.76 -11.74 -8.54
N ASP A 203 1.20 -12.92 -8.75
CA ASP A 203 -0.15 -13.24 -8.24
C ASP A 203 -0.22 -13.06 -6.72
N ASP A 204 0.83 -13.39 -5.99
CA ASP A 204 0.89 -13.19 -4.53
C ASP A 204 0.76 -11.70 -4.17
N VAL A 205 1.48 -10.83 -4.88
CA VAL A 205 1.40 -9.37 -4.68
C VAL A 205 -0.02 -8.87 -4.99
N ILE A 206 -0.59 -9.31 -6.12
CA ILE A 206 -1.95 -8.92 -6.52
C ILE A 206 -2.97 -9.35 -5.45
N ASN A 207 -2.87 -10.58 -4.98
CA ASN A 207 -3.77 -11.12 -3.96
C ASN A 207 -3.63 -10.37 -2.63
N SER A 208 -2.40 -10.11 -2.18
CA SER A 208 -2.15 -9.35 -0.94
C SER A 208 -2.77 -7.95 -0.99
N ILE A 209 -2.67 -7.26 -2.14
CA ILE A 209 -3.30 -5.95 -2.34
C ILE A 209 -4.82 -6.06 -2.27
N LYS A 210 -5.40 -7.07 -2.93
CA LYS A 210 -6.85 -7.31 -2.91
C LYS A 210 -7.35 -7.58 -1.48
N GLU A 211 -6.69 -8.46 -0.76
CA GLU A 211 -7.03 -8.79 0.62
C GLU A 211 -7.00 -7.53 1.51
N TYR A 212 -5.92 -6.78 1.45
CA TYR A 212 -5.79 -5.53 2.21
C TYR A 212 -6.94 -4.56 1.89
N ARG A 213 -7.25 -4.36 0.60
CA ARG A 213 -8.32 -3.45 0.18
C ARG A 213 -9.69 -3.92 0.65
N MET A 214 -9.95 -5.23 0.58
CA MET A 214 -11.21 -5.82 1.06
C MET A 214 -11.35 -5.65 2.57
N GLU A 215 -10.29 -5.87 3.33
CA GLU A 215 -10.27 -5.66 4.78
C GLU A 215 -10.45 -4.19 5.15
N ALA A 216 -9.86 -3.28 4.36
CA ALA A 216 -9.99 -1.83 4.55
C ALA A 216 -11.36 -1.27 4.11
N GLY A 217 -12.26 -2.11 3.61
CA GLY A 217 -13.61 -1.72 3.22
C GLY A 217 -13.69 -1.02 1.87
N ASP A 218 -12.89 -1.44 0.89
CA ASP A 218 -12.97 -0.89 -0.47
C ASP A 218 -14.26 -1.35 -1.17
N GLU A 219 -15.31 -0.54 -1.06
CA GLU A 219 -16.62 -0.82 -1.64
C GLU A 219 -16.54 -1.09 -3.15
N LEU A 220 -15.72 -0.31 -3.88
CA LEU A 220 -15.59 -0.48 -5.33
C LEU A 220 -14.98 -1.84 -5.69
N LEU A 221 -13.96 -2.25 -4.95
CA LEU A 221 -13.35 -3.57 -5.14
C LEU A 221 -14.34 -4.68 -4.81
N TYR A 222 -15.06 -4.54 -3.68
CA TYR A 222 -16.10 -5.50 -3.29
C TYR A 222 -17.11 -5.72 -4.42
N TYR A 223 -17.65 -4.63 -5.00
CA TYR A 223 -18.62 -4.73 -6.08
C TYR A 223 -18.02 -5.40 -7.33
N LYS A 224 -16.76 -5.12 -7.69
CA LYS A 224 -16.08 -5.74 -8.83
C LYS A 224 -15.84 -7.25 -8.63
N GLU A 225 -15.54 -7.65 -7.40
CA GLU A 225 -15.24 -9.07 -7.09
C GLU A 225 -16.51 -9.92 -6.96
N HIS A 226 -17.61 -9.37 -6.42
CA HIS A 226 -18.81 -10.14 -6.09
C HIS A 226 -19.92 -10.05 -7.15
N PHE A 227 -19.78 -9.16 -8.11
CA PHE A 227 -20.78 -8.99 -9.17
C PHE A 227 -20.16 -9.12 -10.56
N ASN A 228 -20.98 -9.60 -11.50
CA ASN A 228 -20.60 -9.77 -12.90
C ASN A 228 -21.27 -8.66 -13.74
N TYR A 229 -20.49 -8.05 -14.63
CA TYR A 229 -20.90 -6.93 -15.50
C TYR A 229 -20.81 -7.28 -16.99
N SER A 230 -20.62 -8.54 -17.33
CA SER A 230 -20.35 -8.96 -18.72
C SER A 230 -21.57 -8.83 -19.65
N ASN A 231 -22.78 -8.85 -19.10
CA ASN A 231 -24.01 -8.76 -19.90
C ASN A 231 -24.76 -7.45 -19.60
N PRO A 232 -24.71 -6.47 -20.51
CA PRO A 232 -25.37 -5.17 -20.29
C PRO A 232 -26.90 -5.24 -20.23
N ASN A 233 -27.49 -6.34 -20.70
CA ASN A 233 -28.95 -6.55 -20.69
C ASN A 233 -29.44 -7.37 -19.50
N SER A 234 -28.52 -7.84 -18.66
CA SER A 234 -28.90 -8.55 -17.44
C SER A 234 -29.69 -7.61 -16.50
N PHE A 235 -30.65 -8.17 -15.81
CA PHE A 235 -31.45 -7.42 -14.82
C PHE A 235 -31.42 -8.18 -13.51
N THR A 236 -31.04 -7.49 -12.45
CA THR A 236 -31.09 -8.03 -11.07
C THR A 236 -31.93 -7.10 -10.21
N GLN A 237 -32.84 -7.68 -9.46
CA GLN A 237 -33.71 -6.89 -8.58
C GLN A 237 -32.88 -6.15 -7.52
N SER A 238 -33.28 -4.93 -7.21
CA SER A 238 -32.57 -4.11 -6.22
C SER A 238 -32.49 -4.80 -4.86
N GLN A 239 -33.55 -5.49 -4.48
CA GLN A 239 -33.61 -6.20 -3.20
C GLN A 239 -32.52 -7.28 -3.10
N GLU A 240 -32.34 -8.08 -4.15
CA GLU A 240 -31.31 -9.14 -4.20
C GLU A 240 -29.90 -8.56 -4.02
N ILE A 241 -29.64 -7.43 -4.69
CA ILE A 241 -28.33 -6.76 -4.59
C ILE A 241 -28.13 -6.21 -3.17
N TYR A 242 -29.16 -5.60 -2.59
CA TYR A 242 -29.08 -5.04 -1.23
C TYR A 242 -28.83 -6.14 -0.20
N GLU A 243 -29.48 -7.26 -0.35
CA GLU A 243 -29.27 -8.43 0.54
C GLU A 243 -27.85 -8.97 0.41
N GLU A 244 -27.34 -9.07 -0.82
CA GLU A 244 -25.97 -9.53 -1.05
C GLU A 244 -24.94 -8.57 -0.43
N VAL A 245 -25.09 -7.27 -0.65
CA VAL A 245 -24.19 -6.26 -0.09
C VAL A 245 -24.24 -6.27 1.43
N ASN A 246 -25.43 -6.43 2.01
CA ASN A 246 -25.61 -6.40 3.46
C ASN A 246 -25.04 -7.64 4.18
N LYS A 247 -24.71 -8.71 3.46
CA LYS A 247 -23.93 -9.82 4.04
C LYS A 247 -22.55 -9.35 4.51
N LYS A 248 -21.93 -8.45 3.75
CA LYS A 248 -20.59 -7.90 4.08
C LYS A 248 -20.69 -6.58 4.87
N TYR A 249 -21.67 -5.75 4.55
CA TYR A 249 -21.85 -4.39 5.10
C TYR A 249 -23.26 -4.24 5.71
N PRO A 250 -23.53 -4.88 6.85
CA PRO A 250 -24.88 -4.90 7.42
C PRO A 250 -25.44 -3.51 7.80
N GLU A 251 -24.56 -2.53 8.04
CA GLU A 251 -24.93 -1.16 8.38
C GLU A 251 -25.23 -0.28 7.14
N MET A 252 -25.03 -0.83 5.93
CA MET A 252 -25.20 -0.05 4.70
C MET A 252 -26.68 0.01 4.27
N SER A 253 -27.26 1.21 4.31
CA SER A 253 -28.66 1.39 3.94
C SER A 253 -28.89 1.26 2.43
N ALA A 254 -30.08 0.81 2.03
CA ALA A 254 -30.49 0.68 0.63
C ALA A 254 -30.29 1.97 -0.20
N PRO A 255 -30.63 3.18 0.31
CA PRO A 255 -30.33 4.41 -0.42
C PRO A 255 -28.83 4.64 -0.68
N LYS A 256 -27.97 4.27 0.26
CA LYS A 256 -26.51 4.39 0.12
C LYS A 256 -26.00 3.44 -0.96
N ILE A 257 -26.44 2.17 -0.94
CA ILE A 257 -26.12 1.17 -1.97
C ILE A 257 -26.57 1.65 -3.36
N LYS A 258 -27.83 2.09 -3.45
CA LYS A 258 -28.40 2.64 -4.69
C LYS A 258 -27.55 3.80 -5.24
N SER A 259 -27.21 4.75 -4.38
CA SER A 259 -26.39 5.91 -4.76
C SER A 259 -25.02 5.48 -5.28
N PHE A 260 -24.38 4.52 -4.61
CA PHE A 260 -23.08 3.97 -5.03
C PHE A 260 -23.17 3.33 -6.43
N LEU A 261 -24.16 2.45 -6.64
CA LEU A 261 -24.34 1.74 -7.91
C LEU A 261 -24.64 2.70 -9.08
N THR A 262 -25.44 3.73 -8.84
CA THR A 262 -25.80 4.70 -9.91
C THR A 262 -24.66 5.70 -10.18
N LYS A 263 -24.03 6.25 -9.15
CA LYS A 263 -23.02 7.31 -9.29
C LYS A 263 -21.62 6.76 -9.60
N ASN A 264 -21.19 5.74 -8.87
CA ASN A 264 -19.82 5.21 -8.97
C ASN A 264 -19.72 4.12 -10.03
N MET A 265 -20.71 3.22 -10.10
CA MET A 265 -20.72 2.11 -11.07
C MET A 265 -21.44 2.46 -12.38
N LYS A 266 -22.12 3.63 -12.45
CA LYS A 266 -22.85 4.12 -13.63
C LYS A 266 -23.98 3.18 -14.10
N LEU A 267 -24.53 2.35 -13.21
CA LEU A 267 -25.58 1.40 -13.54
C LEU A 267 -26.95 2.10 -13.65
N LYS A 268 -27.77 1.64 -14.59
CA LYS A 268 -29.13 2.18 -14.79
C LYS A 268 -30.11 1.45 -13.89
N LEU A 269 -30.83 2.22 -13.08
CA LEU A 269 -31.94 1.72 -12.27
C LEU A 269 -33.21 1.83 -13.10
N ILE A 270 -33.88 0.71 -13.30
CA ILE A 270 -35.14 0.64 -14.08
C ILE A 270 -36.20 -0.14 -13.34
N LYS A 271 -37.45 -0.02 -13.83
CA LYS A 271 -38.56 -0.81 -13.37
C LYS A 271 -38.92 -1.84 -14.45
N LYS A 272 -38.95 -3.12 -14.11
CA LYS A 272 -39.22 -4.23 -15.05
C LYS A 272 -40.36 -5.08 -14.48
N GLN A 273 -41.24 -5.56 -15.37
CA GLN A 273 -42.33 -6.47 -15.01
C GLN A 273 -41.80 -7.91 -14.99
N ILE A 274 -42.00 -8.61 -13.88
CA ILE A 274 -41.64 -10.01 -13.67
C ILE A 274 -42.85 -10.63 -12.95
N ASP A 275 -43.38 -11.72 -13.48
CA ASP A 275 -44.48 -12.49 -12.89
C ASP A 275 -45.71 -11.60 -12.52
N ASN A 276 -46.02 -10.69 -13.42
CA ASN A 276 -47.14 -9.73 -13.30
C ASN A 276 -46.95 -8.64 -12.23
N GLU A 277 -45.77 -8.57 -11.56
CA GLU A 277 -45.45 -7.51 -10.63
C GLU A 277 -44.33 -6.61 -11.18
N ARG A 278 -44.27 -5.36 -10.74
CA ARG A 278 -43.24 -4.40 -11.16
C ARG A 278 -42.15 -4.28 -10.10
N HIS A 279 -40.94 -4.67 -10.46
CA HIS A 279 -39.77 -4.65 -9.57
C HIS A 279 -38.76 -3.61 -10.02
N TRP A 280 -38.19 -2.88 -9.06
CA TRP A 280 -37.01 -2.04 -9.31
C TRP A 280 -35.77 -2.92 -9.34
N GLY A 281 -34.88 -2.66 -10.29
CA GLY A 281 -33.61 -3.39 -10.40
C GLY A 281 -32.60 -2.66 -11.27
N PHE A 282 -31.39 -3.17 -11.28
CA PHE A 282 -30.28 -2.59 -12.05
C PHE A 282 -30.02 -3.42 -13.30
N LEU A 283 -29.75 -2.69 -14.41
CA LEU A 283 -29.28 -3.30 -15.66
C LEU A 283 -27.77 -3.44 -15.65
N GLY A 284 -27.29 -4.52 -16.27
CA GLY A 284 -25.87 -4.74 -16.49
C GLY A 284 -25.12 -5.32 -15.29
N ILE A 285 -25.82 -5.89 -14.33
CA ILE A 285 -25.19 -6.48 -13.14
C ILE A 285 -25.90 -7.79 -12.76
N THR A 286 -25.11 -8.80 -12.37
CA THR A 286 -25.60 -10.04 -11.75
C THR A 286 -24.69 -10.44 -10.58
N ILE A 287 -25.26 -11.11 -9.61
CA ILE A 287 -24.50 -11.65 -8.46
C ILE A 287 -23.68 -12.84 -8.98
N LYS A 288 -22.42 -12.92 -8.62
CA LYS A 288 -21.58 -14.08 -8.91
C LYS A 288 -21.97 -15.21 -7.95
N ASN A 289 -22.23 -16.39 -8.46
CA ASN A 289 -22.42 -17.56 -7.62
C ASN A 289 -21.08 -17.90 -6.94
N SER A 290 -21.14 -18.16 -5.66
CA SER A 290 -19.98 -18.70 -4.93
C SER A 290 -19.83 -20.17 -5.36
N ASP A 291 -18.78 -20.50 -6.07
CA ASP A 291 -18.42 -21.89 -6.38
C ASP A 291 -17.88 -22.58 -5.13
#